data_aae5c8eb1596e48fe344c19e9fcac9da
#
_entry.id   aae5c8eb1596e48fe344c19e9fcac9da
#
_cell.length_a   1.000
_cell.length_b   1.000
_cell.length_c   1.000
_cell.angle_alpha   90.00
_cell.angle_beta   90.00
_cell.angle_gamma   90.00
#
_symmetry.space_group_name_H-M   'P 1'
#
loop_
_entity.id
_entity.type
_entity.pdbx_description
1 polymer ?
#
loop_
_entity_poly.entity_id
_entity_poly.type
_entity_poly.pdbx_seq_one_letter_code
_entity_poly.pdbx_strand_id
1 'polypeptide(L)'
;MSQENVEVVRAVIDGWLRGDPATLELISDDVVYVSPPTMPDGKTYHGHEGVLQWVVDWRQEWTDYELDVLRVHDLGDRVVTVERNRATGKRSGVWVDMQTVSLWTLRDGKIVRWQGYASEAEALEAAGLRK
;
A
#
# COMPACT_ATOMS: atom_id res chain seq x y z
N MET A 1 -7.35 -13.21 -14.31
CA MET A 1 -7.42 -11.98 -15.14
C MET A 1 -6.84 -10.83 -14.37
N SER A 2 -6.11 -9.97 -15.04
CA SER A 2 -5.42 -8.85 -14.38
C SER A 2 -6.39 -7.85 -13.78
N GLN A 3 -7.55 -7.62 -14.40
CA GLN A 3 -8.52 -6.69 -13.83
C GLN A 3 -8.99 -7.13 -12.45
N GLU A 4 -9.06 -8.43 -12.22
CA GLU A 4 -9.42 -8.96 -10.91
C GLU A 4 -8.38 -8.57 -9.87
N ASN A 5 -7.10 -8.56 -10.26
CA ASN A 5 -6.04 -8.15 -9.35
C ASN A 5 -6.14 -6.67 -9.00
N VAL A 6 -6.48 -5.82 -9.97
CA VAL A 6 -6.72 -4.41 -9.70
C VAL A 6 -7.86 -4.23 -8.69
N GLU A 7 -8.92 -5.03 -8.85
CA GLU A 7 -10.06 -4.97 -7.94
C GLU A 7 -9.67 -5.39 -6.52
N VAL A 8 -8.82 -6.42 -6.40
CA VAL A 8 -8.32 -6.85 -5.09
C VAL A 8 -7.54 -5.72 -4.43
N VAL A 9 -6.64 -5.07 -5.17
CA VAL A 9 -5.85 -3.96 -4.63
C VAL A 9 -6.76 -2.83 -4.16
N ARG A 10 -7.75 -2.46 -4.96
CA ARG A 10 -8.69 -1.40 -4.58
C ARG A 10 -9.48 -1.77 -3.34
N ALA A 11 -9.91 -3.04 -3.25
CA ALA A 11 -10.65 -3.51 -2.09
C ALA A 11 -9.80 -3.47 -0.82
N VAL A 12 -8.51 -3.79 -0.93
CA VAL A 12 -7.60 -3.73 0.21
C VAL A 12 -7.42 -2.29 0.68
N ILE A 13 -7.22 -1.36 -0.25
CA ILE A 13 -7.09 0.07 0.08
C ILE A 13 -8.35 0.57 0.78
N ASP A 14 -9.51 0.29 0.20
CA ASP A 14 -10.79 0.69 0.80
C ASP A 14 -11.01 0.07 2.16
N GLY A 15 -10.67 -1.21 2.29
CA GLY A 15 -10.85 -1.92 3.56
C GLY A 15 -10.03 -1.31 4.68
N TRP A 16 -8.80 -0.91 4.37
CA TRP A 16 -7.96 -0.26 5.38
C TRP A 16 -8.52 1.08 5.79
N LEU A 17 -9.02 1.86 4.84
CA LEU A 17 -9.58 3.18 5.15
C LEU A 17 -10.80 3.05 6.07
N ARG A 18 -11.57 1.95 5.92
CA ARG A 18 -12.74 1.70 6.76
C ARG A 18 -12.40 0.95 8.05
N GLY A 19 -11.16 0.41 8.16
CA GLY A 19 -10.80 -0.42 9.30
C GLY A 19 -11.50 -1.77 9.29
N ASP A 20 -11.77 -2.33 8.11
CA ASP A 20 -12.52 -3.56 7.94
C ASP A 20 -11.59 -4.78 8.10
N PRO A 21 -11.79 -5.61 9.13
CA PRO A 21 -10.91 -6.78 9.36
C PRO A 21 -11.01 -7.83 8.24
N ALA A 22 -12.08 -7.85 7.48
CA ALA A 22 -12.22 -8.77 6.35
C ALA A 22 -11.16 -8.51 5.26
N THR A 23 -10.52 -7.35 5.30
CA THR A 23 -9.44 -7.02 4.37
C THR A 23 -8.32 -8.07 4.41
N LEU A 24 -8.08 -8.68 5.58
CA LEU A 24 -7.03 -9.68 5.72
C LEU A 24 -7.27 -10.92 4.86
N GLU A 25 -8.51 -11.18 4.47
CA GLU A 25 -8.83 -12.32 3.61
C GLU A 25 -8.28 -12.15 2.20
N LEU A 26 -8.00 -10.92 1.80
CA LEU A 26 -7.43 -10.60 0.49
C LEU A 26 -5.90 -10.56 0.52
N ILE A 27 -5.31 -10.83 1.67
CA ILE A 27 -3.88 -10.74 1.89
C ILE A 27 -3.36 -12.11 2.30
N SER A 28 -2.30 -12.57 1.63
CA SER A 28 -1.72 -13.88 1.92
C SER A 28 -1.13 -13.92 3.34
N ASP A 29 -1.15 -15.10 3.95
CA ASP A 29 -0.56 -15.31 5.29
C ASP A 29 0.93 -14.98 5.33
N ASP A 30 1.62 -15.12 4.20
CA ASP A 30 3.06 -14.88 4.12
C ASP A 30 3.41 -13.55 3.46
N VAL A 31 2.48 -12.61 3.46
CA VAL A 31 2.66 -11.30 2.85
C VAL A 31 3.88 -10.58 3.43
N VAL A 32 4.55 -9.81 2.57
CA VAL A 32 5.64 -8.94 3.00
C VAL A 32 5.29 -7.50 2.59
N TYR A 33 5.32 -6.60 3.55
CA TYR A 33 5.17 -5.17 3.26
C TYR A 33 6.49 -4.46 3.54
N VAL A 34 6.98 -3.72 2.54
CA VAL A 34 8.22 -2.95 2.66
C VAL A 34 7.86 -1.47 2.56
N SER A 35 8.14 -0.72 3.61
CA SER A 35 7.88 0.72 3.63
C SER A 35 8.68 1.44 2.56
N PRO A 36 8.16 2.56 2.02
CA PRO A 36 8.93 3.30 1.01
C PRO A 36 10.20 3.90 1.61
N PRO A 37 11.24 4.09 0.78
CA PRO A 37 12.51 4.63 1.28
C PRO A 37 12.41 6.06 1.78
N THR A 38 11.31 6.74 1.45
CA THR A 38 11.06 8.09 1.92
C THR A 38 10.62 8.16 3.38
N MET A 39 10.26 7.01 3.97
CA MET A 39 9.84 6.97 5.38
C MET A 39 11.05 6.85 6.28
N PRO A 40 11.26 7.79 7.22
CA PRO A 40 12.45 7.78 8.07
C PRO A 40 12.62 6.51 8.90
N ASP A 41 11.51 5.97 9.38
CA ASP A 41 11.52 4.77 10.22
C ASP A 41 11.02 3.56 9.44
N GLY A 42 11.38 3.50 8.16
CA GLY A 42 10.92 2.42 7.28
C GLY A 42 11.27 1.05 7.81
N LYS A 43 10.29 0.14 7.71
CA LYS A 43 10.41 -1.21 8.21
C LYS A 43 9.88 -2.19 7.18
N THR A 44 10.25 -3.45 7.36
CA THR A 44 9.63 -4.56 6.63
C THR A 44 8.73 -5.29 7.60
N TYR A 45 7.49 -5.51 7.20
CA TYR A 45 6.49 -6.20 8.02
C TYR A 45 6.17 -7.54 7.37
N HIS A 46 6.03 -8.57 8.17
CA HIS A 46 5.80 -9.92 7.67
C HIS A 46 4.49 -10.50 8.19
N GLY A 47 3.73 -11.09 7.26
CA GLY A 47 2.51 -11.82 7.59
C GLY A 47 1.38 -10.92 8.05
N HIS A 48 0.28 -11.54 8.43
CA HIS A 48 -0.88 -10.80 8.93
C HIS A 48 -0.57 -10.03 10.20
N GLU A 49 0.24 -10.60 11.08
CA GLU A 49 0.67 -9.91 12.28
C GLU A 49 1.41 -8.62 11.95
N GLY A 50 2.29 -8.68 10.93
CA GLY A 50 3.03 -7.52 10.51
C GLY A 50 2.13 -6.44 9.93
N VAL A 51 1.14 -6.84 9.13
CA VAL A 51 0.18 -5.89 8.56
C VAL A 51 -0.61 -5.20 9.67
N LEU A 52 -1.07 -5.97 10.65
CA LEU A 52 -1.79 -5.39 11.78
C LEU A 52 -0.91 -4.45 12.59
N GLN A 53 0.37 -4.79 12.75
CA GLN A 53 1.31 -3.91 13.44
C GLN A 53 1.50 -2.62 12.67
N TRP A 54 1.57 -2.69 11.33
CA TRP A 54 1.68 -1.50 10.49
C TRP A 54 0.47 -0.58 10.70
N VAL A 55 -0.73 -1.17 10.75
CA VAL A 55 -1.95 -0.38 10.96
C VAL A 55 -1.90 0.33 12.32
N VAL A 56 -1.46 -0.39 13.37
CA VAL A 56 -1.34 0.20 14.71
C VAL A 56 -0.34 1.34 14.69
N ASP A 57 0.84 1.11 14.11
CA ASP A 57 1.89 2.13 14.02
C ASP A 57 1.38 3.37 13.28
N TRP A 58 0.70 3.15 12.17
CA TRP A 58 0.18 4.25 11.36
C TRP A 58 -0.83 5.08 12.14
N ARG A 59 -1.76 4.42 12.84
CA ARG A 59 -2.80 5.11 13.59
C ARG A 59 -2.27 5.84 14.82
N GLN A 60 -1.10 5.46 15.29
CA GLN A 60 -0.44 6.20 16.38
C GLN A 60 0.18 7.49 15.90
N GLU A 61 0.58 7.55 14.63
CA GLU A 61 1.28 8.69 14.07
C GLU A 61 0.34 9.70 13.43
N TRP A 62 -0.76 9.24 12.84
CA TRP A 62 -1.58 10.07 11.97
C TRP A 62 -3.05 10.02 12.32
N THR A 63 -3.73 11.16 12.10
CA THR A 63 -5.18 11.26 12.22
C THR A 63 -5.71 11.98 10.99
N ASP A 64 -7.04 11.96 10.79
CA ASP A 64 -7.71 12.59 9.65
C ASP A 64 -7.11 12.12 8.32
N TYR A 65 -6.86 10.83 8.22
CA TYR A 65 -6.19 10.25 7.08
C TYR A 65 -7.15 10.11 5.89
N GLU A 66 -6.71 10.63 4.73
CA GLU A 66 -7.43 10.50 3.47
C GLU A 66 -6.48 10.00 2.40
N LEU A 67 -6.97 9.12 1.56
CA LEU A 67 -6.17 8.56 0.47
C LEU A 67 -7.00 8.52 -0.80
N ASP A 68 -6.46 9.09 -1.87
CA ASP A 68 -7.05 9.02 -3.21
C ASP A 68 -6.12 8.26 -4.13
N VAL A 69 -6.67 7.32 -4.88
CA VAL A 69 -5.91 6.60 -5.90
C VAL A 69 -5.96 7.43 -7.18
N LEU A 70 -4.80 7.92 -7.61
CA LEU A 70 -4.70 8.81 -8.75
C LEU A 70 -4.52 8.05 -10.07
N ARG A 71 -3.76 6.97 -10.06
CA ARG A 71 -3.48 6.16 -11.24
C ARG A 71 -3.28 4.71 -10.83
N VAL A 72 -3.66 3.80 -11.72
CA VAL A 72 -3.44 2.37 -11.54
C VAL A 72 -2.84 1.82 -12.82
N HIS A 73 -1.75 1.09 -12.69
CA HIS A 73 -1.15 0.37 -13.81
C HIS A 73 -1.37 -1.12 -13.59
N ASP A 74 -2.11 -1.73 -14.51
CA ASP A 74 -2.44 -3.15 -14.47
C ASP A 74 -1.37 -3.91 -15.25
N LEU A 75 -0.50 -4.61 -14.56
CA LEU A 75 0.61 -5.34 -15.14
C LEU A 75 0.47 -6.85 -14.94
N GLY A 76 -0.75 -7.32 -14.83
CA GLY A 76 -1.02 -8.74 -14.66
C GLY A 76 -1.01 -9.13 -13.18
N ASP A 77 -0.03 -9.92 -12.78
CA ASP A 77 0.12 -10.33 -11.38
C ASP A 77 0.75 -9.23 -10.52
N ARG A 78 1.04 -8.09 -11.13
CA ARG A 78 1.57 -6.91 -10.43
C ARG A 78 0.72 -5.71 -10.78
N VAL A 79 0.51 -4.86 -9.79
CA VAL A 79 -0.28 -3.65 -9.93
C VAL A 79 0.53 -2.51 -9.31
N VAL A 80 0.63 -1.39 -10.02
CA VAL A 80 1.26 -0.19 -9.47
C VAL A 80 0.17 0.83 -9.24
N THR A 81 0.11 1.38 -8.04
CA THR A 81 -0.82 2.46 -7.72
C THR A 81 -0.05 3.71 -7.36
N VAL A 82 -0.58 4.85 -7.80
CA VAL A 82 -0.08 6.16 -7.40
C VAL A 82 -1.17 6.79 -6.57
N GLU A 83 -0.85 7.15 -5.33
CA GLU A 83 -1.84 7.62 -4.38
C GLU A 83 -1.48 9.00 -3.85
N ARG A 84 -2.51 9.77 -3.51
CA ARG A 84 -2.34 11.01 -2.79
C ARG A 84 -2.79 10.77 -1.35
N ASN A 85 -1.91 11.03 -0.41
CA ASN A 85 -2.16 10.83 1.02
C ASN A 85 -2.19 12.16 1.73
N ARG A 86 -3.22 12.38 2.54
CA ARG A 86 -3.35 13.58 3.37
C ARG A 86 -3.64 13.14 4.79
N ALA A 87 -2.95 13.71 5.73
CA ALA A 87 -3.14 13.36 7.14
C ALA A 87 -2.55 14.42 8.04
N THR A 88 -2.95 14.39 9.31
CA THR A 88 -2.41 15.28 10.33
C THR A 88 -1.60 14.45 11.31
N GLY A 89 -0.38 14.87 11.62
CA GLY A 89 0.45 14.20 12.62
C GLY A 89 -0.17 14.39 14.01
N LYS A 90 -0.34 13.31 14.74
CA LYS A 90 -1.01 13.38 16.06
C LYS A 90 -0.22 14.21 17.05
N ARG A 91 1.10 14.10 17.01
CA ARG A 91 1.95 14.81 17.96
C ARG A 91 2.27 16.24 17.52
N SER A 92 2.61 16.38 16.25
CA SER A 92 3.04 17.68 15.72
C SER A 92 1.89 18.60 15.36
N GLY A 93 0.73 18.05 15.05
CA GLY A 93 -0.39 18.81 14.50
C GLY A 93 -0.14 19.27 13.07
N VAL A 94 0.97 18.85 12.46
CA VAL A 94 1.31 19.25 11.10
C VAL A 94 0.48 18.47 10.10
N TRP A 95 -0.11 19.18 9.16
CA TRP A 95 -0.86 18.56 8.07
C TRP A 95 0.09 18.24 6.92
N VAL A 96 0.00 17.03 6.40
CA VAL A 96 0.83 16.61 5.28
C VAL A 96 -0.04 16.21 4.09
N ASP A 97 0.49 16.45 2.90
CA ASP A 97 -0.16 16.10 1.65
C ASP A 97 0.97 15.60 0.75
N MET A 98 0.99 14.29 0.51
CA MET A 98 2.08 13.71 -0.25
C MET A 98 1.58 12.67 -1.24
N GLN A 99 2.36 12.46 -2.29
CA GLN A 99 2.11 11.41 -3.25
C GLN A 99 2.97 10.20 -2.90
N THR A 100 2.36 9.04 -2.89
CA THR A 100 3.06 7.79 -2.65
C THR A 100 2.87 6.87 -3.84
N VAL A 101 3.76 5.90 -3.99
CA VAL A 101 3.69 4.93 -5.07
C VAL A 101 3.90 3.54 -4.48
N SER A 102 3.03 2.62 -4.83
CA SER A 102 3.08 1.26 -4.31
C SER A 102 3.10 0.24 -5.44
N LEU A 103 3.91 -0.80 -5.26
CA LEU A 103 3.90 -1.95 -6.15
C LEU A 103 3.32 -3.13 -5.37
N TRP A 104 2.25 -3.70 -5.91
CA TRP A 104 1.55 -4.83 -5.31
C TRP A 104 1.80 -6.06 -6.15
N THR A 105 2.19 -7.16 -5.52
CA THR A 105 2.35 -8.45 -6.20
C THR A 105 1.27 -9.37 -5.67
N LEU A 106 0.58 -10.05 -6.60
CA LEU A 106 -0.52 -10.92 -6.24
C LEU A 106 -0.27 -12.34 -6.74
N ARG A 107 -0.83 -13.30 -6.02
CA ARG A 107 -0.79 -14.71 -6.37
C ARG A 107 -2.11 -15.31 -5.92
N ASP A 108 -2.80 -15.96 -6.86
CA ASP A 108 -4.09 -16.61 -6.57
C ASP A 108 -5.11 -15.68 -5.94
N GLY A 109 -5.13 -14.42 -6.43
CA GLY A 109 -6.09 -13.43 -5.98
C GLY A 109 -5.81 -12.82 -4.63
N LYS A 110 -4.61 -13.05 -4.09
CA LYS A 110 -4.22 -12.47 -2.79
C LYS A 110 -2.92 -11.69 -2.91
N ILE A 111 -2.80 -10.66 -2.10
CA ILE A 111 -1.60 -9.85 -2.04
C ILE A 111 -0.51 -10.63 -1.32
N VAL A 112 0.63 -10.84 -1.99
CA VAL A 112 1.77 -11.53 -1.39
C VAL A 112 2.91 -10.57 -1.07
N ARG A 113 2.93 -9.39 -1.71
CA ARG A 113 3.95 -8.39 -1.43
C ARG A 113 3.39 -7.01 -1.73
N TRP A 114 3.75 -6.06 -0.91
CA TRP A 114 3.39 -4.66 -1.09
C TRP A 114 4.61 -3.84 -0.73
N GLN A 115 5.10 -3.06 -1.67
CA GLN A 115 6.32 -2.28 -1.46
C GLN A 115 6.12 -0.86 -1.92
N GLY A 116 6.52 0.10 -1.08
CA GLY A 116 6.50 1.50 -1.43
C GLY A 116 7.75 1.89 -2.20
N TYR A 117 7.60 2.82 -3.14
CA TYR A 117 8.69 3.33 -3.96
C TYR A 117 8.73 4.85 -3.90
N ALA A 118 9.88 5.42 -4.22
CA ALA A 118 10.05 6.87 -4.20
C ALA A 118 9.39 7.55 -5.41
N SER A 119 9.24 6.82 -6.52
CA SER A 119 8.64 7.39 -7.72
C SER A 119 7.90 6.33 -8.52
N GLU A 120 6.97 6.81 -9.35
CA GLU A 120 6.22 5.94 -10.26
C GLU A 120 7.16 5.23 -11.22
N ALA A 121 8.15 5.93 -11.76
CA ALA A 121 9.10 5.34 -12.69
C ALA A 121 9.85 4.18 -12.07
N GLU A 122 10.30 4.33 -10.82
CA GLU A 122 11.02 3.26 -10.14
C GLU A 122 10.14 2.05 -9.89
N ALA A 123 8.88 2.27 -9.53
CA ALA A 123 7.95 1.18 -9.29
C ALA A 123 7.66 0.40 -10.58
N LEU A 124 7.46 1.12 -11.68
CA LEU A 124 7.19 0.48 -12.97
C LEU A 124 8.40 -0.32 -13.44
N GLU A 125 9.61 0.20 -13.23
CA GLU A 125 10.82 -0.50 -13.59
C GLU A 125 10.97 -1.77 -12.76
N ALA A 126 10.72 -1.68 -11.46
CA ALA A 126 10.79 -2.85 -10.57
C ALA A 126 9.75 -3.90 -10.96
N ALA A 127 8.61 -3.49 -11.50
CA ALA A 127 7.57 -4.40 -11.95
C ALA A 127 7.90 -5.07 -13.28
N GLY A 128 9.01 -4.68 -13.91
CA GLY A 128 9.47 -5.28 -15.16
C GLY A 128 9.03 -4.55 -16.40
N LEU A 129 8.43 -3.36 -16.26
CA LEU A 129 8.04 -2.55 -17.42
C LEU A 129 9.26 -1.77 -17.88
N ARG A 130 9.79 -2.15 -19.03
CA ARG A 130 10.99 -1.53 -19.58
C ARG A 130 10.72 -0.81 -20.87
N LYS A 131 11.51 0.19 -21.12
CA LYS A 131 11.48 0.92 -22.39
C LYS A 131 12.66 0.56 -23.22
#